data_5fd2a1f3a7700cc263885c3ac7ac5d57
#
_entry.id   5fd2a1f3a7700cc263885c3ac7ac5d57
#
_cell.length_a   1.000
_cell.length_b   1.000
_cell.length_c   1.000
_cell.angle_alpha   90.00
_cell.angle_beta   90.00
_cell.angle_gamma   90.00
#
_symmetry.space_group_name_H-M   'P 1'
#
loop_
_entity.id
_entity.type
_entity.pdbx_description
1 polymer ?
#
loop_
_entity_poly.entity_id
_entity_poly.type
_entity_poly.pdbx_seq_one_letter_code
_entity_poly.pdbx_strand_id
1 'polypeptide(L)'
;RQMCIRDSHWMDGVGPKDGRKKMINTHWGGVVEDNSFGTDEYMELCRQLGCKTYINGNLGSGTVREMSEWVEYMTLDGVSPMADLRKKNGHEEPYRVDYFGVGNESWGCGGNMNPEFYGNLYRQYQTYVRNYHPDRPIQKIACGPNADDYNWTEEVLKTTHRGNPSAHGFMDGLSLHYYTVPRDWEHKGSATDFDEKEWYLTLKKTLYMEELLNRHSAIMDKYDPEKKIGLIVDEWGTWYDCEPGTNPGFLYQQNTMRDALVAGINLNLFNKHCDRVKMANIAQLVNVLQAVILTEGEKMLLTPTYHVFKMYRCHQDAELLHSSLETELIGAEEENRVPNLNESVSLGTDGKIHITLNNLSVNEDYEIEAVFAETVLKAVEGEILTGNFAAHNTLSL
;
A
#
# COMPACT_ATOMS: atom_id res chain seq x y z
N ARG A 1 2.60 2.07 -11.97
CA ARG A 1 1.17 1.85 -11.85
C ARG A 1 0.98 0.46 -11.27
N GLN A 2 0.60 0.39 -10.01
CA GLN A 2 0.07 -0.85 -9.47
C GLN A 2 -1.17 -1.14 -10.31
N MET A 3 -1.09 -2.11 -11.20
CA MET A 3 -2.27 -2.43 -12.01
C MET A 3 -3.26 -3.11 -11.08
N CYS A 4 -4.31 -2.40 -10.73
CA CYS A 4 -5.52 -3.04 -10.27
C CYS A 4 -6.02 -3.90 -11.41
N ILE A 5 -5.63 -5.17 -11.42
CA ILE A 5 -6.10 -6.14 -12.38
C ILE A 5 -7.52 -6.52 -11.97
N ARG A 6 -8.47 -5.63 -12.30
CA ARG A 6 -9.88 -5.81 -11.94
C ARG A 6 -10.65 -6.56 -13.04
N ASP A 7 -10.21 -6.38 -14.28
CA ASP A 7 -10.80 -6.94 -15.49
C ASP A 7 -9.76 -7.36 -16.53
N SER A 8 -8.46 -7.28 -16.22
CA SER A 8 -7.37 -7.68 -17.11
C SER A 8 -7.12 -9.19 -17.02
N HIS A 9 -6.78 -9.78 -18.17
CA HIS A 9 -6.33 -11.15 -18.27
C HIS A 9 -4.80 -11.19 -18.37
N TRP A 10 -4.13 -11.87 -17.46
CA TRP A 10 -2.67 -11.89 -17.38
C TRP A 10 -1.98 -12.34 -18.67
N MET A 11 -2.60 -13.27 -19.40
CA MET A 11 -2.07 -13.76 -20.68
C MET A 11 -1.97 -12.69 -21.76
N ASP A 12 -2.77 -11.63 -21.68
CA ASP A 12 -2.74 -10.51 -22.62
C ASP A 12 -1.48 -9.64 -22.42
N GLY A 13 -0.80 -9.78 -21.27
CA GLY A 13 0.40 -9.04 -20.88
C GLY A 13 1.71 -9.84 -20.94
N VAL A 14 1.75 -11.02 -21.58
CA VAL A 14 2.97 -11.84 -21.73
C VAL A 14 3.30 -12.08 -23.19
N GLY A 15 4.54 -12.48 -23.47
CA GLY A 15 5.06 -12.70 -24.82
C GLY A 15 5.44 -11.40 -25.55
N PRO A 16 5.69 -11.45 -26.86
CA PRO A 16 6.13 -10.32 -27.66
C PRO A 16 5.15 -9.14 -27.59
N LYS A 17 5.66 -7.94 -27.29
CA LYS A 17 4.82 -6.74 -27.07
C LYS A 17 3.94 -6.38 -28.26
N ASP A 18 4.42 -6.53 -29.47
CA ASP A 18 3.68 -6.23 -30.71
C ASP A 18 2.46 -7.15 -30.92
N GLY A 19 2.44 -8.31 -30.28
CA GLY A 19 1.35 -9.28 -30.36
C GLY A 19 0.37 -9.22 -29.18
N ARG A 20 0.60 -8.37 -28.17
CA ARG A 20 -0.25 -8.28 -27.00
C ARG A 20 -1.60 -7.64 -27.33
N LYS A 21 -2.65 -8.18 -26.76
CA LYS A 21 -3.99 -7.63 -26.95
C LYS A 21 -4.09 -6.27 -26.26
N LYS A 22 -4.77 -5.35 -26.91
CA LYS A 22 -5.15 -4.08 -26.33
C LYS A 22 -6.51 -4.20 -25.67
N MET A 23 -6.70 -3.47 -24.59
CA MET A 23 -7.97 -3.40 -23.87
C MET A 23 -8.35 -1.96 -23.58
N ILE A 24 -9.64 -1.72 -23.36
CA ILE A 24 -10.11 -0.41 -22.86
C ILE A 24 -10.18 -0.49 -21.34
N ASN A 25 -9.48 0.39 -20.66
CA ASN A 25 -9.61 0.52 -19.21
C ASN A 25 -10.90 1.29 -18.89
N THR A 26 -11.98 0.58 -18.68
CA THR A 26 -13.31 1.15 -18.46
C THR A 26 -13.47 1.82 -17.10
N HIS A 27 -12.66 1.46 -16.12
CA HIS A 27 -12.72 2.03 -14.78
C HIS A 27 -11.86 3.30 -14.65
N TRP A 28 -10.76 3.39 -15.41
CA TRP A 28 -9.80 4.47 -15.27
C TRP A 28 -9.52 5.16 -16.61
N GLY A 29 -10.28 6.22 -16.87
CA GLY A 29 -10.04 7.15 -17.97
C GLY A 29 -10.50 6.71 -19.35
N GLY A 30 -11.07 5.52 -19.52
CA GLY A 30 -11.57 5.04 -20.81
C GLY A 30 -10.50 4.94 -21.91
N VAL A 31 -9.23 4.78 -21.51
CA VAL A 31 -8.08 4.75 -22.42
C VAL A 31 -7.76 3.33 -22.86
N VAL A 32 -7.16 3.23 -24.05
CA VAL A 32 -6.63 1.96 -24.53
C VAL A 32 -5.31 1.64 -23.83
N GLU A 33 -5.27 0.49 -23.17
CA GLU A 33 -4.05 -0.10 -22.61
C GLU A 33 -3.49 -1.12 -23.61
N ASP A 34 -2.19 -1.06 -23.86
CA ASP A 34 -1.51 -1.92 -24.83
C ASP A 34 -0.86 -3.14 -24.20
N ASN A 35 -0.98 -3.30 -22.89
CA ASN A 35 -0.35 -4.37 -22.10
C ASN A 35 1.17 -4.47 -22.27
N SER A 36 1.84 -3.35 -22.63
CA SER A 36 3.29 -3.33 -22.85
C SER A 36 4.12 -3.51 -21.57
N PHE A 37 3.50 -3.35 -20.40
CA PHE A 37 4.06 -3.65 -19.10
C PHE A 37 3.23 -4.75 -18.42
N GLY A 38 3.66 -6.00 -18.55
CA GLY A 38 2.98 -7.16 -18.01
C GLY A 38 3.80 -7.89 -16.96
N THR A 39 3.56 -9.20 -16.82
CA THR A 39 4.18 -10.04 -15.79
C THR A 39 5.70 -10.01 -15.87
N ASP A 40 6.25 -10.24 -17.04
CA ASP A 40 7.70 -10.40 -17.22
C ASP A 40 8.44 -9.07 -16.95
N GLU A 41 7.88 -7.93 -17.40
CA GLU A 41 8.42 -6.60 -17.13
C GLU A 41 8.34 -6.23 -15.65
N TYR A 42 7.24 -6.59 -14.97
CA TYR A 42 7.08 -6.35 -13.55
C TYR A 42 8.09 -7.15 -12.72
N MET A 43 8.27 -8.42 -13.04
CA MET A 43 9.24 -9.28 -12.35
C MET A 43 10.67 -8.80 -12.56
N GLU A 44 10.99 -8.33 -13.77
CA GLU A 44 12.31 -7.74 -14.05
C GLU A 44 12.53 -6.44 -13.29
N LEU A 45 11.53 -5.56 -13.20
CA LEU A 45 11.58 -4.36 -12.38
C LEU A 45 11.85 -4.69 -10.91
N CYS A 46 11.11 -5.64 -10.34
CA CYS A 46 11.31 -6.07 -8.95
C CYS A 46 12.72 -6.65 -8.74
N ARG A 47 13.24 -7.42 -9.69
CA ARG A 47 14.59 -7.95 -9.64
C ARG A 47 15.65 -6.84 -9.64
N GLN A 48 15.50 -5.84 -10.51
CA GLN A 48 16.41 -4.69 -10.56
C GLN A 48 16.39 -3.85 -9.28
N LEU A 49 15.20 -3.66 -8.70
CA LEU A 49 15.03 -2.91 -7.46
C LEU A 49 15.45 -3.73 -6.21
N GLY A 50 15.58 -5.05 -6.35
CA GLY A 50 15.87 -5.93 -5.21
C GLY A 50 14.72 -6.02 -4.20
N CYS A 51 13.48 -5.75 -4.62
CA CYS A 51 12.32 -5.75 -3.75
C CYS A 51 11.54 -7.07 -3.82
N LYS A 52 10.68 -7.30 -2.82
CA LYS A 52 9.71 -8.40 -2.84
C LYS A 52 8.60 -8.12 -3.85
N THR A 53 7.95 -9.18 -4.30
CA THR A 53 6.85 -9.11 -5.27
C THR A 53 5.51 -9.25 -4.59
N TYR A 54 4.53 -8.44 -5.02
CA TYR A 54 3.14 -8.55 -4.64
C TYR A 54 2.26 -8.44 -5.89
N ILE A 55 1.54 -9.51 -6.22
CA ILE A 55 0.68 -9.62 -7.41
C ILE A 55 -0.74 -9.92 -6.98
N ASN A 56 -1.73 -9.29 -7.62
CA ASN A 56 -3.14 -9.52 -7.36
C ASN A 56 -3.80 -10.26 -8.53
N GLY A 57 -4.51 -11.34 -8.22
CA GLY A 57 -5.29 -12.10 -9.17
C GLY A 57 -6.68 -11.51 -9.40
N ASN A 58 -7.18 -11.65 -10.61
CA ASN A 58 -8.50 -11.17 -11.02
C ASN A 58 -9.61 -12.14 -10.59
N LEU A 59 -10.40 -11.76 -9.58
CA LEU A 59 -11.60 -12.48 -9.16
C LEU A 59 -12.88 -11.99 -9.83
N GLY A 60 -12.88 -10.76 -10.35
CA GLY A 60 -14.06 -10.12 -10.89
C GLY A 60 -14.52 -10.76 -12.21
N SER A 61 -13.62 -10.85 -13.18
CA SER A 61 -13.89 -11.38 -14.52
C SER A 61 -13.04 -12.60 -14.88
N GLY A 62 -11.98 -12.88 -14.10
CA GLY A 62 -11.12 -14.04 -14.30
C GLY A 62 -11.72 -15.35 -13.80
N THR A 63 -11.06 -16.47 -14.13
CA THR A 63 -11.44 -17.79 -13.67
C THR A 63 -10.40 -18.38 -12.72
N VAL A 64 -10.81 -19.36 -11.90
CA VAL A 64 -9.91 -20.13 -11.03
C VAL A 64 -8.77 -20.76 -11.83
N ARG A 65 -9.08 -21.29 -13.03
CA ARG A 65 -8.08 -21.89 -13.90
C ARG A 65 -7.05 -20.87 -14.37
N GLU A 66 -7.51 -19.71 -14.79
CA GLU A 66 -6.64 -18.63 -15.25
C GLU A 66 -5.67 -18.17 -14.16
N MET A 67 -6.15 -18.00 -12.91
CA MET A 67 -5.30 -17.68 -11.77
C MET A 67 -4.29 -18.80 -11.47
N SER A 68 -4.71 -20.06 -11.51
CA SER A 68 -3.84 -21.20 -11.30
C SER A 68 -2.74 -21.30 -12.37
N GLU A 69 -3.10 -21.09 -13.65
CA GLU A 69 -2.17 -21.06 -14.75
C GLU A 69 -1.16 -19.91 -14.67
N TRP A 70 -1.60 -18.75 -14.13
CA TRP A 70 -0.68 -17.64 -13.90
C TRP A 70 0.36 -17.93 -12.81
N VAL A 71 -0.06 -18.52 -11.69
CA VAL A 71 0.87 -18.95 -10.63
C VAL A 71 1.84 -20.00 -11.16
N GLU A 72 1.36 -20.94 -11.99
CA GLU A 72 2.18 -21.96 -12.64
C GLU A 72 3.19 -21.33 -13.61
N TYR A 73 2.75 -20.38 -14.46
CA TYR A 73 3.63 -19.62 -15.36
C TYR A 73 4.77 -18.96 -14.60
N MET A 74 4.44 -18.28 -13.50
CA MET A 74 5.44 -17.54 -12.74
C MET A 74 6.38 -18.44 -11.95
N THR A 75 5.89 -19.51 -11.32
CA THR A 75 6.63 -20.13 -10.21
C THR A 75 7.00 -21.58 -10.41
N LEU A 76 6.44 -22.30 -11.41
CA LEU A 76 6.76 -23.70 -11.61
C LEU A 76 8.15 -23.87 -12.26
N ASP A 77 9.02 -24.57 -11.56
CA ASP A 77 10.26 -25.13 -12.12
C ASP A 77 9.99 -26.56 -12.55
N GLY A 78 9.89 -26.78 -13.87
CA GLY A 78 9.59 -28.11 -14.39
C GLY A 78 9.01 -28.08 -15.80
N VAL A 79 8.28 -29.14 -16.16
CA VAL A 79 7.63 -29.31 -17.45
C VAL A 79 6.12 -29.16 -17.30
N SER A 80 5.58 -28.10 -17.87
CA SER A 80 4.14 -27.89 -18.00
C SER A 80 3.86 -26.90 -19.13
N PRO A 81 2.62 -26.81 -19.63
CA PRO A 81 2.29 -25.84 -20.66
C PRO A 81 2.63 -24.39 -20.28
N MET A 82 2.46 -24.02 -19.00
CA MET A 82 2.71 -22.66 -18.54
C MET A 82 4.21 -22.40 -18.28
N ALA A 83 4.93 -23.36 -17.73
CA ALA A 83 6.39 -23.27 -17.61
C ALA A 83 7.07 -23.23 -18.99
N ASP A 84 6.59 -24.04 -19.95
CA ASP A 84 7.08 -24.02 -21.32
C ASP A 84 6.79 -22.70 -22.04
N LEU A 85 5.62 -22.10 -21.77
CA LEU A 85 5.27 -20.78 -22.27
C LEU A 85 6.20 -19.69 -21.71
N ARG A 86 6.51 -19.71 -20.40
CA ARG A 86 7.49 -18.79 -19.80
C ARG A 86 8.85 -18.90 -20.47
N LYS A 87 9.35 -20.13 -20.63
CA LYS A 87 10.63 -20.39 -21.30
C LYS A 87 10.63 -19.94 -22.76
N LYS A 88 9.54 -20.18 -23.48
CA LYS A 88 9.35 -19.70 -24.86
C LYS A 88 9.37 -18.16 -24.93
N ASN A 89 8.89 -17.48 -23.90
CA ASN A 89 8.94 -16.03 -23.80
C ASN A 89 10.33 -15.48 -23.40
N GLY A 90 11.32 -16.36 -23.22
CA GLY A 90 12.71 -15.99 -22.92
C GLY A 90 13.08 -15.99 -21.44
N HIS A 91 12.23 -16.56 -20.58
CA HIS A 91 12.44 -16.61 -19.14
C HIS A 91 12.58 -18.05 -18.66
N GLU A 92 13.82 -18.57 -18.72
CA GLU A 92 14.11 -19.97 -18.39
C GLU A 92 13.79 -20.30 -16.94
N GLU A 93 14.27 -19.45 -16.01
CA GLU A 93 14.08 -19.65 -14.58
C GLU A 93 12.70 -19.17 -14.09
N PRO A 94 12.11 -19.85 -13.09
CA PRO A 94 10.89 -19.40 -12.47
C PRO A 94 11.11 -18.09 -11.70
N TYR A 95 10.07 -17.26 -11.66
CA TYR A 95 10.06 -16.05 -10.86
C TYR A 95 9.82 -16.35 -9.40
N ARG A 96 10.28 -15.46 -8.54
CA ARG A 96 9.90 -15.43 -7.14
C ARG A 96 8.63 -14.60 -6.96
N VAL A 97 7.58 -15.21 -6.40
CA VAL A 97 6.37 -14.52 -5.96
C VAL A 97 6.33 -14.60 -4.44
N ASP A 98 6.46 -13.47 -3.77
CA ASP A 98 6.45 -13.41 -2.31
C ASP A 98 5.01 -13.32 -1.77
N TYR A 99 4.18 -12.45 -2.35
CA TYR A 99 2.80 -12.21 -1.95
C TYR A 99 1.86 -12.32 -3.16
N PHE A 100 0.70 -12.91 -2.93
CA PHE A 100 -0.34 -13.04 -3.94
C PHE A 100 -1.68 -12.63 -3.36
N GLY A 101 -2.23 -11.52 -3.84
CA GLY A 101 -3.55 -11.05 -3.51
C GLY A 101 -4.62 -11.84 -4.29
N VAL A 102 -5.57 -12.40 -3.57
CA VAL A 102 -6.68 -13.14 -4.15
C VAL A 102 -7.88 -12.19 -4.27
N GLY A 103 -7.87 -11.39 -5.33
CA GLY A 103 -8.79 -10.28 -5.57
C GLY A 103 -8.23 -8.93 -5.08
N ASN A 104 -8.83 -7.86 -5.57
CA ASN A 104 -8.56 -6.48 -5.17
C ASN A 104 -9.84 -5.67 -5.28
N GLU A 105 -10.17 -4.91 -4.22
CA GLU A 105 -11.41 -4.10 -4.13
C GLU A 105 -12.67 -4.87 -4.59
N SER A 106 -12.78 -6.11 -4.17
CA SER A 106 -13.85 -7.01 -4.62
C SER A 106 -15.24 -6.52 -4.20
N TRP A 107 -15.32 -5.64 -3.20
CA TRP A 107 -16.52 -4.91 -2.78
C TRP A 107 -16.96 -3.82 -3.79
N GLY A 108 -16.06 -3.35 -4.64
CA GLY A 108 -16.28 -2.28 -5.63
C GLY A 108 -16.00 -2.77 -7.04
N CYS A 109 -15.12 -2.05 -7.74
CA CYS A 109 -14.76 -2.31 -9.13
C CYS A 109 -14.07 -3.68 -9.36
N GLY A 110 -13.59 -4.35 -8.32
CA GLY A 110 -13.08 -5.73 -8.38
C GLY A 110 -14.14 -6.82 -8.37
N GLY A 111 -15.43 -6.48 -8.55
CA GLY A 111 -16.47 -7.49 -8.69
C GLY A 111 -17.83 -7.16 -8.05
N ASN A 112 -17.92 -6.04 -7.30
CA ASN A 112 -19.16 -5.60 -6.63
C ASN A 112 -19.81 -6.70 -5.78
N MET A 113 -18.98 -7.38 -4.97
CA MET A 113 -19.36 -8.53 -4.17
C MET A 113 -19.76 -8.09 -2.76
N ASN A 114 -20.63 -8.90 -2.12
CA ASN A 114 -20.77 -8.83 -0.67
C ASN A 114 -19.69 -9.69 0.01
N PRO A 115 -19.40 -9.46 1.30
CA PRO A 115 -18.25 -10.11 1.98
C PRO A 115 -18.39 -11.63 2.10
N GLU A 116 -19.59 -12.17 2.27
CA GLU A 116 -19.83 -13.62 2.34
C GLU A 116 -19.54 -14.30 1.00
N PHE A 117 -20.02 -13.72 -0.10
CA PHE A 117 -19.75 -14.23 -1.44
C PHE A 117 -18.27 -14.18 -1.78
N TYR A 118 -17.61 -13.05 -1.48
CA TYR A 118 -16.16 -12.93 -1.64
C TYR A 118 -15.42 -14.00 -0.82
N GLY A 119 -15.76 -14.17 0.46
CA GLY A 119 -15.14 -15.16 1.34
C GLY A 119 -15.24 -16.58 0.78
N ASN A 120 -16.38 -16.95 0.17
CA ASN A 120 -16.55 -18.24 -0.48
C ASN A 120 -15.72 -18.37 -1.77
N LEU A 121 -15.63 -17.30 -2.58
CA LEU A 121 -14.75 -17.28 -3.75
C LEU A 121 -13.27 -17.34 -3.32
N TYR A 122 -12.86 -16.59 -2.30
CA TYR A 122 -11.51 -16.65 -1.75
C TYR A 122 -11.12 -18.08 -1.40
N ARG A 123 -11.98 -18.81 -0.68
CA ARG A 123 -11.74 -20.23 -0.33
C ARG A 123 -11.47 -21.10 -1.54
N GLN A 124 -12.21 -20.87 -2.62
CA GLN A 124 -12.03 -21.61 -3.86
C GLN A 124 -10.73 -21.23 -4.57
N TYR A 125 -10.53 -19.94 -4.85
CA TYR A 125 -9.41 -19.46 -5.64
C TYR A 125 -8.05 -19.68 -4.96
N GLN A 126 -7.93 -19.40 -3.66
CA GLN A 126 -6.69 -19.59 -2.92
C GLN A 126 -6.22 -21.05 -2.90
N THR A 127 -7.14 -22.02 -3.04
CA THR A 127 -6.81 -23.45 -3.11
C THR A 127 -5.92 -23.75 -4.32
N TYR A 128 -6.06 -22.98 -5.39
CA TYR A 128 -5.33 -23.14 -6.64
C TYR A 128 -4.13 -22.19 -6.78
N VAL A 129 -3.91 -21.30 -5.82
CA VAL A 129 -2.63 -20.60 -5.66
C VAL A 129 -1.67 -21.55 -4.97
N ARG A 130 -0.95 -22.34 -5.76
CA ARG A 130 -0.13 -23.47 -5.29
C ARG A 130 1.30 -23.03 -5.03
N ASN A 131 1.91 -23.60 -3.98
CA ASN A 131 3.32 -23.44 -3.69
C ASN A 131 4.09 -24.52 -4.45
N TYR A 132 4.75 -24.16 -5.54
CA TYR A 132 5.63 -25.05 -6.28
C TYR A 132 7.04 -25.14 -5.70
N HIS A 133 7.41 -24.21 -4.82
CA HIS A 133 8.67 -24.18 -4.08
C HIS A 133 8.41 -24.24 -2.57
N PRO A 134 8.64 -25.40 -1.92
CA PRO A 134 8.39 -25.56 -0.48
C PRO A 134 9.16 -24.56 0.40
N ASP A 135 10.39 -24.23 -0.01
CA ASP A 135 11.29 -23.34 0.75
C ASP A 135 10.94 -21.85 0.57
N ARG A 136 10.03 -21.52 -0.33
CA ARG A 136 9.61 -20.16 -0.65
C ARG A 136 8.09 -20.10 -0.86
N PRO A 137 7.31 -20.32 0.20
CA PRO A 137 5.86 -20.31 0.09
C PRO A 137 5.33 -18.91 -0.30
N ILE A 138 4.33 -18.90 -1.15
CA ILE A 138 3.59 -17.69 -1.52
C ILE A 138 2.69 -17.31 -0.34
N GLN A 139 2.82 -16.08 0.15
CA GLN A 139 1.92 -15.51 1.16
C GLN A 139 0.61 -15.10 0.47
N LYS A 140 -0.53 -15.61 0.94
CA LYS A 140 -1.86 -15.36 0.33
C LYS A 140 -2.56 -14.23 1.06
N ILE A 141 -2.90 -13.19 0.33
CA ILE A 141 -3.58 -12.01 0.88
C ILE A 141 -5.03 -12.00 0.41
N ALA A 142 -5.96 -11.99 1.35
CA ALA A 142 -7.38 -11.82 1.05
C ALA A 142 -7.70 -10.34 0.84
N CYS A 143 -8.61 -10.04 -0.07
CA CYS A 143 -9.14 -8.69 -0.24
C CYS A 143 -9.94 -8.30 1.01
N GLY A 144 -9.46 -7.30 1.70
CA GLY A 144 -10.08 -6.73 2.89
C GLY A 144 -10.98 -5.54 2.58
N PRO A 145 -11.36 -4.78 3.61
CA PRO A 145 -12.36 -3.73 3.54
C PRO A 145 -11.88 -2.44 2.85
N ASN A 146 -12.86 -1.62 2.49
CA ASN A 146 -12.65 -0.20 2.25
C ASN A 146 -12.87 0.56 3.56
N ALA A 147 -11.87 1.27 4.02
CA ALA A 147 -11.92 2.10 5.23
C ALA A 147 -12.63 1.37 6.40
N ASP A 148 -13.72 1.91 6.92
CA ASP A 148 -14.45 1.47 8.10
C ASP A 148 -15.54 0.43 7.81
N ASP A 149 -15.47 -0.30 6.70
CA ASP A 149 -16.36 -1.44 6.50
C ASP A 149 -15.94 -2.62 7.39
N TYR A 150 -16.19 -2.47 8.69
CA TYR A 150 -15.90 -3.48 9.69
C TYR A 150 -16.69 -4.77 9.48
N ASN A 151 -17.86 -4.67 8.85
CA ASN A 151 -18.67 -5.83 8.48
C ASN A 151 -17.96 -6.69 7.43
N TRP A 152 -17.26 -6.06 6.47
CA TRP A 152 -16.45 -6.82 5.50
C TRP A 152 -15.38 -7.66 6.19
N THR A 153 -14.63 -7.06 7.12
CA THR A 153 -13.59 -7.77 7.89
C THR A 153 -14.18 -8.94 8.70
N GLU A 154 -15.26 -8.70 9.43
CA GLU A 154 -15.93 -9.73 10.24
C GLU A 154 -16.42 -10.90 9.38
N GLU A 155 -17.17 -10.62 8.30
CA GLU A 155 -17.82 -11.67 7.50
C GLU A 155 -16.80 -12.45 6.64
N VAL A 156 -15.74 -11.80 6.11
CA VAL A 156 -14.69 -12.50 5.38
C VAL A 156 -13.94 -13.47 6.32
N LEU A 157 -13.55 -13.02 7.50
CA LEU A 157 -12.86 -13.87 8.46
C LEU A 157 -13.76 -15.03 8.93
N LYS A 158 -15.00 -14.77 9.25
CA LYS A 158 -16.00 -15.77 9.64
C LYS A 158 -16.21 -16.82 8.55
N THR A 159 -16.34 -16.39 7.29
CA THR A 159 -16.56 -17.29 6.15
C THR A 159 -15.33 -18.16 5.84
N THR A 160 -14.15 -17.61 6.03
CA THR A 160 -12.87 -18.31 5.73
C THR A 160 -12.34 -19.09 6.91
N HIS A 161 -12.69 -18.74 8.15
CA HIS A 161 -12.23 -19.41 9.36
C HIS A 161 -12.73 -20.84 9.43
N ARG A 162 -11.84 -21.81 9.63
CA ARG A 162 -12.18 -23.24 9.68
C ARG A 162 -11.85 -23.93 10.99
N GLY A 163 -11.39 -23.20 12.00
CA GLY A 163 -11.01 -23.80 13.28
C GLY A 163 -9.84 -24.79 13.23
N ASN A 164 -9.33 -25.10 12.03
CA ASN A 164 -8.18 -25.97 11.82
C ASN A 164 -7.15 -25.25 10.91
N PRO A 165 -6.01 -24.82 11.47
CA PRO A 165 -4.97 -24.08 10.72
C PRO A 165 -4.35 -24.88 9.57
N SER A 166 -4.42 -26.20 9.60
CA SER A 166 -3.92 -27.06 8.51
C SER A 166 -4.95 -27.26 7.39
N ALA A 167 -6.18 -26.80 7.57
CA ALA A 167 -7.18 -26.91 6.52
C ALA A 167 -6.89 -25.92 5.39
N HIS A 168 -7.08 -26.36 4.15
CA HIS A 168 -7.00 -25.48 2.99
C HIS A 168 -7.97 -24.30 3.14
N GLY A 169 -7.52 -23.10 2.78
CA GLY A 169 -8.37 -21.92 2.78
C GLY A 169 -7.92 -20.82 3.72
N PHE A 170 -6.78 -20.99 4.38
CA PHE A 170 -6.24 -19.99 5.27
C PHE A 170 -5.58 -18.85 4.49
N MET A 171 -5.58 -17.66 5.06
CA MET A 171 -4.88 -16.48 4.55
C MET A 171 -3.68 -16.15 5.43
N ASP A 172 -2.64 -15.56 4.82
CA ASP A 172 -1.49 -15.01 5.53
C ASP A 172 -1.68 -13.53 5.85
N GLY A 173 -2.58 -12.86 5.11
CA GLY A 173 -2.94 -11.48 5.34
C GLY A 173 -4.33 -11.12 4.84
N LEU A 174 -4.87 -10.05 5.41
CA LEU A 174 -6.09 -9.37 5.00
C LEU A 174 -5.75 -7.95 4.61
N SER A 175 -6.15 -7.50 3.42
CA SER A 175 -5.84 -6.14 2.97
C SER A 175 -6.72 -5.08 3.63
N LEU A 176 -6.30 -3.82 3.56
CA LEU A 176 -7.06 -2.64 3.98
C LEU A 176 -6.74 -1.50 3.04
N HIS A 177 -7.77 -0.85 2.51
CA HIS A 177 -7.65 0.37 1.71
C HIS A 177 -8.19 1.57 2.48
N TYR A 178 -7.42 2.64 2.53
CA TYR A 178 -7.88 3.91 3.07
C TYR A 178 -7.16 5.08 2.41
N TYR A 179 -7.94 5.96 1.78
CA TYR A 179 -7.44 7.21 1.20
C TYR A 179 -7.80 8.41 2.07
N THR A 180 -6.84 9.25 2.34
CA THR A 180 -7.05 10.56 2.94
C THR A 180 -7.61 11.52 1.88
N VAL A 181 -8.90 11.79 1.95
CA VAL A 181 -9.62 12.74 1.10
C VAL A 181 -9.99 13.95 1.97
N PRO A 182 -9.42 15.15 1.74
CA PRO A 182 -9.62 16.30 2.63
C PRO A 182 -11.08 16.71 2.79
N ARG A 183 -11.83 16.79 1.70
CA ARG A 183 -13.24 17.23 1.71
C ARG A 183 -14.17 16.02 1.56
N ASP A 184 -14.71 15.81 0.37
CA ASP A 184 -15.58 14.70 0.01
C ASP A 184 -15.16 14.05 -1.31
N TRP A 185 -15.85 13.00 -1.73
CA TRP A 185 -15.49 12.25 -2.95
C TRP A 185 -15.83 12.98 -4.25
N GLU A 186 -16.72 13.97 -4.21
CA GLU A 186 -17.10 14.76 -5.39
C GLU A 186 -16.16 15.95 -5.60
N HIS A 187 -15.68 16.55 -4.49
CA HIS A 187 -14.80 17.72 -4.47
C HIS A 187 -13.69 17.48 -3.44
N LYS A 188 -12.64 16.82 -3.87
CA LYS A 188 -11.57 16.35 -2.97
C LYS A 188 -10.64 17.46 -2.49
N GLY A 189 -10.56 18.54 -3.24
CA GLY A 189 -9.67 19.68 -3.00
C GLY A 189 -8.39 19.61 -3.84
N SER A 190 -7.70 20.75 -3.94
CA SER A 190 -6.46 20.88 -4.71
C SER A 190 -5.26 20.25 -3.99
N ALA A 191 -4.36 19.67 -4.78
CA ALA A 191 -3.08 19.18 -4.26
C ALA A 191 -2.14 20.32 -3.83
N THR A 192 -2.21 21.48 -4.48
CA THR A 192 -1.24 22.59 -4.32
C THR A 192 -1.84 23.90 -3.84
N ASP A 193 -3.13 24.13 -4.11
CA ASP A 193 -3.85 25.35 -3.71
C ASP A 193 -4.81 25.03 -2.54
N PHE A 194 -4.31 25.16 -1.33
CA PHE A 194 -5.03 24.88 -0.09
C PHE A 194 -4.57 25.84 1.02
N ASP A 195 -5.44 26.07 1.97
CA ASP A 195 -5.18 26.92 3.15
C ASP A 195 -4.83 26.11 4.40
N GLU A 196 -4.58 26.80 5.50
CA GLU A 196 -4.28 26.19 6.79
C GLU A 196 -5.43 25.32 7.32
N LYS A 197 -6.68 25.67 7.03
CA LYS A 197 -7.84 24.88 7.40
C LYS A 197 -7.84 23.51 6.71
N GLU A 198 -7.59 23.47 5.40
CA GLU A 198 -7.47 22.24 4.66
C GLU A 198 -6.25 21.41 5.06
N TRP A 199 -5.16 22.08 5.45
CA TRP A 199 -4.00 21.40 6.02
C TRP A 199 -4.41 20.56 7.24
N TYR A 200 -4.98 21.18 8.26
CA TYR A 200 -5.38 20.46 9.48
C TYR A 200 -6.49 19.45 9.23
N LEU A 201 -7.44 19.74 8.35
CA LEU A 201 -8.47 18.79 7.96
C LEU A 201 -7.86 17.52 7.33
N THR A 202 -6.88 17.68 6.43
CA THR A 202 -6.17 16.57 5.82
C THR A 202 -5.44 15.72 6.87
N LEU A 203 -4.71 16.37 7.79
CA LEU A 203 -3.97 15.66 8.83
C LEU A 203 -4.92 14.95 9.82
N LYS A 204 -6.04 15.58 10.18
CA LYS A 204 -7.08 14.96 11.01
C LYS A 204 -7.64 13.69 10.37
N LYS A 205 -7.95 13.74 9.08
CA LYS A 205 -8.42 12.56 8.34
C LYS A 205 -7.34 11.50 8.18
N THR A 206 -6.07 11.89 8.08
CA THR A 206 -4.95 10.93 8.09
C THR A 206 -4.85 10.17 9.40
N LEU A 207 -5.02 10.85 10.53
CA LEU A 207 -5.01 10.25 11.87
C LEU A 207 -6.17 9.27 12.11
N TYR A 208 -7.21 9.28 11.29
CA TYR A 208 -8.28 8.29 11.34
C TYR A 208 -7.77 6.87 11.06
N MET A 209 -6.63 6.73 10.40
CA MET A 209 -5.96 5.43 10.22
C MET A 209 -5.74 4.70 11.55
N GLU A 210 -5.44 5.41 12.64
CA GLU A 210 -5.29 4.82 13.99
C GLU A 210 -6.55 4.07 14.43
N GLU A 211 -7.72 4.68 14.24
CA GLU A 211 -9.00 4.02 14.58
C GLU A 211 -9.23 2.79 13.70
N LEU A 212 -8.94 2.89 12.38
CA LEU A 212 -9.10 1.77 11.45
C LEU A 212 -8.21 0.59 11.85
N LEU A 213 -6.94 0.85 12.13
CA LEU A 213 -6.00 -0.20 12.56
C LEU A 213 -6.46 -0.88 13.85
N ASN A 214 -6.87 -0.10 14.86
CA ASN A 214 -7.35 -0.63 16.13
C ASN A 214 -8.60 -1.49 15.97
N ARG A 215 -9.61 -1.00 15.25
CA ARG A 215 -10.91 -1.68 15.13
C ARG A 215 -10.83 -2.92 14.24
N HIS A 216 -10.13 -2.85 13.11
CA HIS A 216 -9.93 -4.05 12.28
C HIS A 216 -9.07 -5.09 13.00
N SER A 217 -8.02 -4.69 13.71
CA SER A 217 -7.20 -5.60 14.53
C SER A 217 -8.02 -6.28 15.61
N ALA A 218 -8.90 -5.56 16.30
CA ALA A 218 -9.78 -6.15 17.32
C ALA A 218 -10.75 -7.19 16.74
N ILE A 219 -11.26 -6.98 15.54
CA ILE A 219 -12.07 -7.99 14.83
C ILE A 219 -11.19 -9.20 14.45
N MET A 220 -10.00 -8.95 13.91
CA MET A 220 -9.06 -10.00 13.54
C MET A 220 -8.66 -10.86 14.75
N ASP A 221 -8.43 -10.26 15.93
CA ASP A 221 -8.05 -10.96 17.16
C ASP A 221 -9.10 -11.98 17.63
N LYS A 222 -10.37 -11.78 17.26
CA LYS A 222 -11.45 -12.74 17.54
C LYS A 222 -11.27 -14.07 16.79
N TYR A 223 -10.72 -14.03 15.59
CA TYR A 223 -10.52 -15.19 14.71
C TYR A 223 -9.07 -15.70 14.70
N ASP A 224 -8.12 -14.82 14.98
CA ASP A 224 -6.68 -15.05 14.96
C ASP A 224 -6.00 -14.36 16.15
N PRO A 225 -6.20 -14.84 17.37
CA PRO A 225 -5.62 -14.24 18.58
C PRO A 225 -4.09 -14.35 18.64
N GLU A 226 -3.50 -15.27 17.89
CA GLU A 226 -2.04 -15.43 17.79
C GLU A 226 -1.41 -14.47 16.77
N LYS A 227 -2.20 -13.60 16.11
CA LYS A 227 -1.76 -12.61 15.15
C LYS A 227 -0.92 -13.17 14.00
N LYS A 228 -1.30 -14.35 13.50
CA LYS A 228 -0.66 -14.99 12.34
C LYS A 228 -1.09 -14.38 11.01
N ILE A 229 -2.32 -13.85 10.94
CA ILE A 229 -2.83 -13.13 9.78
C ILE A 229 -2.40 -11.68 9.89
N GLY A 230 -1.56 -11.24 8.96
CA GLY A 230 -1.14 -9.83 8.89
C GLY A 230 -2.26 -8.91 8.39
N LEU A 231 -2.36 -7.70 8.91
CA LEU A 231 -3.09 -6.61 8.28
C LEU A 231 -2.17 -5.97 7.24
N ILE A 232 -2.63 -5.92 6.00
CA ILE A 232 -1.87 -5.45 4.85
C ILE A 232 -2.52 -4.16 4.34
N VAL A 233 -1.96 -3.02 4.68
CA VAL A 233 -2.49 -1.72 4.22
C VAL A 233 -1.94 -1.47 2.82
N ASP A 234 -2.49 -2.14 1.83
CA ASP A 234 -1.92 -2.21 0.48
C ASP A 234 -2.39 -1.10 -0.47
N GLU A 235 -3.36 -0.27 -0.06
CA GLU A 235 -3.65 1.02 -0.70
C GLU A 235 -3.91 2.10 0.35
N TRP A 236 -3.06 3.12 0.39
CA TRP A 236 -3.22 4.28 1.25
C TRP A 236 -2.51 5.50 0.66
N GLY A 237 -2.84 6.67 1.13
CA GLY A 237 -2.27 7.93 0.69
C GLY A 237 -3.33 9.00 0.52
N THR A 238 -2.94 10.13 -0.07
CA THR A 238 -3.86 11.22 -0.39
C THR A 238 -4.54 11.01 -1.74
N TRP A 239 -5.78 11.47 -1.82
CA TRP A 239 -6.51 11.54 -3.07
C TRP A 239 -7.16 12.91 -3.21
N TYR A 240 -6.62 13.74 -4.10
CA TYR A 240 -7.11 15.06 -4.44
C TYR A 240 -7.80 15.08 -5.79
N ASP A 241 -8.34 16.23 -6.17
CA ASP A 241 -8.76 16.47 -7.54
C ASP A 241 -7.54 16.40 -8.47
N CYS A 242 -7.72 15.85 -9.66
CA CYS A 242 -6.62 15.74 -10.62
C CYS A 242 -6.12 17.12 -11.06
N GLU A 243 -4.82 17.20 -11.37
CA GLU A 243 -4.24 18.43 -11.87
C GLU A 243 -4.98 18.93 -13.12
N PRO A 244 -5.30 20.24 -13.21
CA PRO A 244 -6.00 20.83 -14.33
C PRO A 244 -5.31 20.52 -15.67
N GLY A 245 -6.09 20.17 -16.68
CA GLY A 245 -5.59 19.86 -18.02
C GLY A 245 -5.08 18.43 -18.21
N THR A 246 -5.10 17.60 -17.16
CA THR A 246 -4.79 16.18 -17.27
C THR A 246 -6.04 15.32 -17.46
N ASN A 247 -5.87 14.08 -17.92
CA ASN A 247 -6.99 13.13 -17.98
C ASN A 247 -7.37 12.71 -16.56
N PRO A 248 -8.62 13.00 -16.11
CA PRO A 248 -9.05 12.66 -14.74
C PRO A 248 -8.91 11.18 -14.39
N GLY A 249 -9.02 10.28 -15.36
CA GLY A 249 -8.86 8.85 -15.13
C GLY A 249 -7.42 8.40 -14.90
N PHE A 250 -6.44 9.26 -15.11
CA PHE A 250 -5.04 8.96 -14.77
C PHE A 250 -4.70 9.28 -13.32
N LEU A 251 -5.59 9.97 -12.61
CA LEU A 251 -5.41 10.32 -11.20
C LEU A 251 -4.07 11.02 -10.91
N TYR A 252 -3.64 11.85 -11.85
CA TYR A 252 -2.42 12.62 -11.68
C TYR A 252 -2.68 13.81 -10.78
N GLN A 253 -1.95 13.90 -9.69
CA GLN A 253 -1.95 15.01 -8.74
C GLN A 253 -0.52 15.33 -8.33
N GLN A 254 -0.26 16.58 -7.95
CA GLN A 254 1.00 17.02 -7.38
C GLN A 254 1.11 16.55 -5.91
N ASN A 255 2.34 16.55 -5.38
CA ASN A 255 2.63 16.18 -4.00
C ASN A 255 3.41 17.30 -3.31
N THR A 256 2.94 17.74 -2.14
CA THR A 256 3.51 18.84 -1.36
C THR A 256 4.06 18.37 -0.02
N MET A 257 4.50 19.31 0.82
CA MET A 257 4.87 19.02 2.22
C MET A 257 3.69 18.46 3.03
N ARG A 258 2.44 18.77 2.66
CA ARG A 258 1.25 18.16 3.26
C ARG A 258 1.24 16.64 3.05
N ASP A 259 1.57 16.18 1.84
CA ASP A 259 1.66 14.76 1.52
C ASP A 259 2.82 14.08 2.25
N ALA A 260 3.93 14.78 2.46
CA ALA A 260 5.03 14.28 3.27
C ALA A 260 4.56 13.98 4.70
N LEU A 261 3.78 14.87 5.32
CA LEU A 261 3.24 14.62 6.67
C LEU A 261 2.19 13.51 6.68
N VAL A 262 1.33 13.42 5.66
CA VAL A 262 0.40 12.28 5.52
C VAL A 262 1.17 10.96 5.47
N ALA A 263 2.25 10.90 4.72
CA ALA A 263 3.12 9.71 4.68
C ALA A 263 3.78 9.45 6.04
N GLY A 264 4.35 10.48 6.67
CA GLY A 264 5.04 10.36 7.96
C GLY A 264 4.10 9.90 9.08
N ILE A 265 2.89 10.46 9.19
CA ILE A 265 1.88 10.05 10.15
C ILE A 265 1.52 8.57 9.96
N ASN A 266 1.16 8.17 8.74
CA ASN A 266 0.78 6.80 8.46
C ASN A 266 1.93 5.81 8.76
N LEU A 267 3.16 6.12 8.36
CA LEU A 267 4.31 5.26 8.62
C LEU A 267 4.60 5.13 10.12
N ASN A 268 4.46 6.20 10.91
CA ASN A 268 4.56 6.11 12.36
C ASN A 268 3.46 5.22 12.96
N LEU A 269 2.22 5.34 12.49
CA LEU A 269 1.12 4.49 12.92
C LEU A 269 1.38 3.02 12.56
N PHE A 270 1.83 2.73 11.34
CA PHE A 270 2.14 1.36 10.93
C PHE A 270 3.28 0.76 11.77
N ASN A 271 4.29 1.54 12.11
CA ASN A 271 5.35 1.10 13.02
C ASN A 271 4.78 0.74 14.41
N LYS A 272 3.93 1.58 14.98
CA LYS A 272 3.31 1.35 16.28
C LYS A 272 2.39 0.12 16.31
N HIS A 273 1.78 -0.21 15.18
CA HIS A 273 0.90 -1.39 15.01
C HIS A 273 1.59 -2.60 14.35
N CYS A 274 2.94 -2.67 14.38
CA CYS A 274 3.70 -3.72 13.69
C CYS A 274 3.44 -5.15 14.21
N ASP A 275 2.76 -5.30 15.32
CA ASP A 275 2.27 -6.59 15.82
C ASP A 275 1.19 -7.19 14.89
N ARG A 276 0.39 -6.36 14.24
CA ARG A 276 -0.64 -6.78 13.29
C ARG A 276 -0.37 -6.29 11.85
N VAL A 277 0.11 -5.07 11.65
CA VAL A 277 0.46 -4.52 10.32
C VAL A 277 1.77 -5.12 9.84
N LYS A 278 1.73 -5.87 8.73
CA LYS A 278 2.92 -6.55 8.19
C LYS A 278 3.40 -5.97 6.86
N MET A 279 2.59 -5.15 6.22
CA MET A 279 2.94 -4.45 4.98
C MET A 279 2.09 -3.20 4.83
N ALA A 280 2.67 -2.16 4.25
CA ALA A 280 1.96 -0.94 3.88
C ALA A 280 2.50 -0.44 2.52
N ASN A 281 1.63 -0.38 1.51
CA ASN A 281 1.98 0.01 0.15
C ASN A 281 1.26 1.31 -0.22
N ILE A 282 2.02 2.38 -0.39
CA ILE A 282 1.44 3.66 -0.79
C ILE A 282 0.88 3.62 -2.22
N ALA A 283 -0.18 4.31 -2.47
CA ALA A 283 -0.75 4.52 -3.79
C ALA A 283 -0.36 5.92 -4.33
N GLN A 284 0.62 6.00 -5.31
CA GLN A 284 1.33 4.86 -5.91
C GLN A 284 2.82 5.21 -6.12
N LEU A 285 3.58 4.34 -6.76
CA LEU A 285 5.01 4.57 -6.96
C LEU A 285 5.30 5.72 -7.93
N VAL A 286 4.60 5.77 -9.10
CA VAL A 286 4.89 6.71 -10.19
C VAL A 286 3.61 7.34 -10.73
N ASN A 287 3.57 8.66 -10.82
CA ASN A 287 2.59 9.50 -11.54
C ASN A 287 1.12 9.37 -11.14
N VAL A 288 0.76 8.60 -10.15
CA VAL A 288 -0.63 8.35 -9.77
C VAL A 288 -0.83 8.65 -8.29
N LEU A 289 -1.84 9.44 -7.95
CA LEU A 289 -2.22 9.78 -6.58
C LEU A 289 -1.02 10.36 -5.79
N GLN A 290 -0.79 9.91 -4.56
CA GLN A 290 0.39 10.31 -3.78
C GLN A 290 1.65 9.61 -4.31
N ALA A 291 2.08 10.00 -5.50
CA ALA A 291 3.21 9.39 -6.17
C ALA A 291 4.54 9.69 -5.45
N VAL A 292 5.34 8.65 -5.29
CA VAL A 292 6.71 8.77 -4.74
C VAL A 292 7.64 9.43 -5.75
N ILE A 293 7.41 9.16 -7.04
CA ILE A 293 8.20 9.67 -8.17
C ILE A 293 7.26 10.24 -9.22
N LEU A 294 7.60 11.40 -9.79
CA LEU A 294 6.94 11.94 -10.97
C LEU A 294 7.87 11.87 -12.16
N THR A 295 7.33 11.54 -13.34
CA THR A 295 8.07 11.43 -14.59
C THR A 295 7.31 12.12 -15.73
N GLU A 296 8.06 12.73 -16.65
CA GLU A 296 7.56 13.28 -17.90
C GLU A 296 8.61 13.06 -19.00
N GLY A 297 8.31 12.18 -19.95
CA GLY A 297 9.30 11.76 -20.95
C GLY A 297 10.55 11.16 -20.28
N GLU A 298 11.71 11.73 -20.56
CA GLU A 298 12.99 11.30 -19.96
C GLU A 298 13.30 11.96 -18.61
N LYS A 299 12.47 12.90 -18.15
CA LYS A 299 12.67 13.60 -16.89
C LYS A 299 12.04 12.84 -15.74
N MET A 300 12.67 12.92 -14.58
CA MET A 300 12.20 12.35 -13.33
C MET A 300 12.45 13.33 -12.18
N LEU A 301 11.52 13.39 -11.23
CA LEU A 301 11.73 14.07 -9.95
C LEU A 301 11.27 13.19 -8.78
N LEU A 302 11.86 13.45 -7.64
CA LEU A 302 11.49 12.84 -6.36
C LEU A 302 10.55 13.80 -5.63
N THR A 303 9.41 13.29 -5.17
CA THR A 303 8.42 14.09 -4.43
C THR A 303 8.83 14.23 -2.95
N PRO A 304 8.24 15.14 -2.17
CA PRO A 304 8.43 15.18 -0.72
C PRO A 304 8.12 13.83 -0.06
N THR A 305 7.13 13.08 -0.54
CA THR A 305 6.81 11.72 -0.09
C THR A 305 8.00 10.75 -0.24
N TYR A 306 8.79 10.83 -1.33
CA TYR A 306 10.00 10.02 -1.49
C TYR A 306 10.99 10.22 -0.34
N HIS A 307 11.21 11.48 0.04
CA HIS A 307 12.18 11.79 1.10
C HIS A 307 11.73 11.23 2.45
N VAL A 308 10.43 11.23 2.74
CA VAL A 308 9.88 10.56 3.92
C VAL A 308 10.18 9.07 3.90
N PHE A 309 9.86 8.37 2.82
CA PHE A 309 10.17 6.93 2.70
C PHE A 309 11.65 6.65 2.87
N LYS A 310 12.53 7.49 2.31
CA LYS A 310 13.97 7.38 2.48
C LYS A 310 14.40 7.52 3.95
N MET A 311 13.83 8.49 4.68
CA MET A 311 14.14 8.72 6.10
C MET A 311 13.63 7.56 6.97
N TYR A 312 12.42 7.05 6.70
CA TYR A 312 11.79 5.97 7.47
C TYR A 312 12.39 4.58 7.24
N ARG A 313 13.29 4.44 6.28
CA ARG A 313 13.96 3.16 5.98
C ARG A 313 14.70 2.56 7.20
N CYS A 314 15.09 3.37 8.15
CA CYS A 314 15.76 2.93 9.39
C CYS A 314 14.89 2.03 10.29
N HIS A 315 13.56 2.06 10.12
CA HIS A 315 12.63 1.23 10.89
C HIS A 315 12.39 -0.16 10.28
N GLN A 316 12.89 -0.44 9.07
CA GLN A 316 12.76 -1.76 8.46
C GLN A 316 13.60 -2.79 9.22
N ASP A 317 12.97 -3.93 9.54
CA ASP A 317 13.56 -5.02 10.33
C ASP A 317 14.08 -4.59 11.72
N ALA A 318 13.63 -3.43 12.22
CA ALA A 318 13.95 -2.90 13.53
C ALA A 318 12.95 -3.40 14.59
N GLU A 319 13.35 -3.32 15.86
CA GLU A 319 12.47 -3.60 16.99
C GLU A 319 11.76 -2.33 17.44
N LEU A 320 10.42 -2.36 17.51
CA LEU A 320 9.65 -1.25 18.03
C LEU A 320 9.96 -1.00 19.51
N LEU A 321 10.30 0.23 19.85
CA LEU A 321 10.46 0.65 21.23
C LEU A 321 9.18 1.38 21.70
N HIS A 322 8.79 1.10 22.94
CA HIS A 322 7.69 1.83 23.55
C HIS A 322 8.10 3.30 23.75
N SER A 323 7.31 4.19 23.23
CA SER A 323 7.48 5.65 23.35
C SER A 323 6.20 6.34 23.80
N SER A 324 6.34 7.47 24.45
CA SER A 324 5.27 8.34 24.86
C SER A 324 5.65 9.78 24.55
N LEU A 325 4.78 10.50 23.88
CA LEU A 325 4.98 11.88 23.48
C LEU A 325 3.92 12.77 24.14
N GLU A 326 4.34 13.77 24.88
CA GLU A 326 3.44 14.83 25.37
C GLU A 326 3.11 15.77 24.21
N THR A 327 1.84 15.94 23.93
CA THR A 327 1.34 16.74 22.81
C THR A 327 0.25 17.70 23.25
N GLU A 328 0.09 18.78 22.53
CA GLU A 328 -1.05 19.68 22.60
C GLU A 328 -1.89 19.60 21.32
N LEU A 329 -3.14 20.00 21.41
CA LEU A 329 -4.03 20.04 20.25
C LEU A 329 -3.94 21.40 19.56
N ILE A 330 -3.58 21.39 18.29
CA ILE A 330 -3.46 22.56 17.43
C ILE A 330 -4.42 22.45 16.24
N GLY A 331 -4.73 23.56 15.59
CA GLY A 331 -5.55 23.61 14.38
C GLY A 331 -6.34 24.90 14.26
N ALA A 332 -6.72 25.22 13.03
CA ALA A 332 -7.47 26.43 12.70
C ALA A 332 -8.93 26.41 13.22
N GLU A 333 -9.52 25.22 13.35
CA GLU A 333 -10.89 25.00 13.82
C GLU A 333 -10.92 23.92 14.89
N GLU A 334 -11.80 24.06 15.87
CA GLU A 334 -11.85 23.13 17.01
C GLU A 334 -12.12 21.67 16.61
N GLU A 335 -13.01 21.45 15.65
CA GLU A 335 -13.34 20.12 15.15
C GLU A 335 -12.20 19.46 14.36
N ASN A 336 -11.25 20.24 13.83
CA ASN A 336 -10.13 19.78 13.02
C ASN A 336 -8.79 19.80 13.76
N ARG A 337 -8.80 19.94 15.07
CA ARG A 337 -7.57 19.89 15.86
C ARG A 337 -6.89 18.54 15.79
N VAL A 338 -5.57 18.58 15.73
CA VAL A 338 -4.66 17.44 15.71
C VAL A 338 -3.58 17.59 16.78
N PRO A 339 -2.95 16.52 17.24
CA PRO A 339 -1.73 16.64 18.04
C PRO A 339 -0.68 17.45 17.28
N ASN A 340 0.05 18.31 17.96
CA ASN A 340 1.11 19.11 17.34
C ASN A 340 2.28 18.25 16.81
N LEU A 341 2.48 17.08 17.38
CA LEU A 341 3.58 16.16 17.07
C LEU A 341 3.06 14.71 16.93
N ASN A 342 3.75 13.94 16.10
CA ASN A 342 3.52 12.50 15.92
C ASN A 342 4.87 11.80 15.73
N GLU A 343 5.06 10.61 16.33
CA GLU A 343 6.34 9.93 16.34
C GLU A 343 6.25 8.41 16.26
N SER A 344 7.37 7.77 15.94
CA SER A 344 7.65 6.36 16.26
C SER A 344 9.14 6.17 16.59
N VAL A 345 9.44 5.16 17.40
CA VAL A 345 10.77 4.88 17.90
C VAL A 345 11.12 3.41 17.72
N SER A 346 12.31 3.12 17.25
CA SER A 346 12.77 1.74 17.10
C SER A 346 14.24 1.58 17.42
N LEU A 347 14.62 0.35 17.77
CA LEU A 347 16.03 -0.10 17.83
C LEU A 347 16.36 -0.77 16.50
N GLY A 348 17.21 -0.13 15.72
CA GLY A 348 17.62 -0.63 14.41
C GLY A 348 18.57 -1.82 14.52
N THR A 349 18.72 -2.55 13.43
CA THR A 349 19.69 -3.65 13.32
C THR A 349 21.15 -3.18 13.41
N ASP A 350 21.37 -1.88 13.26
CA ASP A 350 22.67 -1.22 13.47
C ASP A 350 22.97 -0.89 14.94
N GLY A 351 22.07 -1.24 15.87
CA GLY A 351 22.16 -0.98 17.29
C GLY A 351 21.92 0.48 17.69
N LYS A 352 21.39 1.30 16.78
CA LYS A 352 21.01 2.69 17.06
C LYS A 352 19.51 2.79 17.35
N ILE A 353 19.16 3.76 18.20
CA ILE A 353 17.78 4.16 18.40
C ILE A 353 17.43 5.16 17.30
N HIS A 354 16.40 4.84 16.54
CA HIS A 354 15.86 5.70 15.50
C HIS A 354 14.54 6.30 15.95
N ILE A 355 14.42 7.61 15.79
CA ILE A 355 13.21 8.37 16.10
C ILE A 355 12.79 9.08 14.83
N THR A 356 11.59 8.83 14.36
CA THR A 356 10.93 9.63 13.34
C THR A 356 9.86 10.50 13.98
N LEU A 357 9.93 11.79 13.70
CA LEU A 357 9.11 12.80 14.33
C LEU A 357 8.51 13.72 13.27
N ASN A 358 7.21 13.95 13.35
CA ASN A 358 6.49 14.89 12.49
C ASN A 358 6.00 16.07 13.32
N ASN A 359 6.35 17.29 12.89
CA ASN A 359 5.73 18.52 13.37
C ASN A 359 4.52 18.83 12.48
N LEU A 360 3.33 18.81 13.04
CA LEU A 360 2.06 19.01 12.34
C LEU A 360 1.65 20.48 12.27
N SER A 361 2.35 21.37 12.97
CA SER A 361 2.08 22.81 12.93
C SER A 361 2.53 23.44 11.62
N VAL A 362 1.71 24.36 11.11
CA VAL A 362 2.06 25.20 9.95
C VAL A 362 3.06 26.30 10.34
N ASN A 363 2.97 26.80 11.59
CA ASN A 363 3.58 28.07 11.96
C ASN A 363 4.57 27.97 13.14
N GLU A 364 4.63 26.85 13.85
CA GLU A 364 5.38 26.76 15.10
C GLU A 364 6.46 25.69 15.07
N ASP A 365 7.61 26.02 15.63
CA ASP A 365 8.70 25.11 15.93
C ASP A 365 8.58 24.66 17.39
N TYR A 366 8.94 23.40 17.67
CA TYR A 366 8.87 22.83 19.02
C TYR A 366 10.26 22.38 19.49
N GLU A 367 10.58 22.71 20.73
CA GLU A 367 11.74 22.15 21.44
C GLU A 367 11.30 20.84 22.10
N ILE A 368 12.06 19.77 21.85
CA ILE A 368 11.72 18.42 22.31
C ILE A 368 12.82 17.91 23.22
N GLU A 369 12.45 17.55 24.44
CA GLU A 369 13.31 16.83 25.36
C GLU A 369 13.08 15.32 25.23
N ALA A 370 14.10 14.56 24.83
CA ALA A 370 14.03 13.11 24.73
C ALA A 370 14.62 12.47 26.01
N VAL A 371 13.77 11.79 26.77
CA VAL A 371 14.16 11.12 28.02
C VAL A 371 14.25 9.61 27.80
N PHE A 372 15.40 9.02 28.13
CA PHE A 372 15.65 7.58 28.01
C PHE A 372 15.81 6.99 29.41
N ALA A 373 15.02 5.96 29.73
CA ALA A 373 14.95 5.41 31.08
C ALA A 373 16.28 4.74 31.56
N GLU A 374 17.01 4.09 30.65
CA GLU A 374 18.16 3.25 31.01
C GLU A 374 19.38 3.43 30.08
N THR A 375 19.35 4.43 29.21
CA THR A 375 20.38 4.59 28.16
C THR A 375 21.04 5.96 28.23
N VAL A 376 22.38 5.98 28.16
CA VAL A 376 23.14 7.22 28.01
C VAL A 376 23.48 7.40 26.53
N LEU A 377 22.93 8.47 25.94
CA LEU A 377 23.24 8.82 24.57
C LEU A 377 24.66 9.35 24.45
N LYS A 378 25.41 8.87 23.44
CA LYS A 378 26.79 9.33 23.16
C LYS A 378 26.83 10.41 22.09
N ALA A 379 25.93 10.34 21.13
CA ALA A 379 25.81 11.31 20.05
C ALA A 379 24.36 11.26 19.49
N VAL A 380 23.91 12.38 18.93
CA VAL A 380 22.65 12.49 18.21
C VAL A 380 22.97 13.04 16.82
N GLU A 381 22.46 12.37 15.80
CA GLU A 381 22.51 12.81 14.40
C GLU A 381 21.09 12.89 13.89
N GLY A 382 20.79 13.82 12.99
CA GLY A 382 19.44 13.98 12.45
C GLY A 382 19.44 14.50 11.02
N GLU A 383 18.37 14.17 10.31
CA GLU A 383 18.02 14.72 8.99
C GLU A 383 16.61 15.32 9.10
N ILE A 384 16.40 16.51 8.53
CA ILE A 384 15.11 17.20 8.57
C ILE A 384 14.64 17.47 7.16
N LEU A 385 13.38 17.16 6.87
CA LEU A 385 12.65 17.60 5.70
C LEU A 385 11.80 18.81 6.10
N THR A 386 12.08 19.97 5.53
CA THR A 386 11.40 21.22 5.86
C THR A 386 11.14 22.06 4.64
N GLY A 387 10.14 22.93 4.70
CA GLY A 387 9.76 23.83 3.63
C GLY A 387 8.44 24.54 3.91
N ASN A 388 8.03 25.44 3.02
CA ASN A 388 6.68 25.97 3.08
C ASN A 388 5.66 24.84 2.94
N PHE A 389 4.52 24.93 3.61
CA PHE A 389 3.51 23.86 3.66
C PHE A 389 2.99 23.40 2.28
N ALA A 390 2.96 24.29 1.29
CA ALA A 390 2.61 23.98 -0.11
C ALA A 390 3.84 23.71 -1.00
N ALA A 391 5.06 23.67 -0.45
CA ALA A 391 6.26 23.43 -1.24
C ALA A 391 6.22 22.05 -1.91
N HIS A 392 6.61 22.01 -3.17
CA HIS A 392 6.67 20.80 -3.98
C HIS A 392 7.74 20.93 -5.07
N ASN A 393 8.17 19.81 -5.59
CA ASN A 393 9.15 19.76 -6.68
C ASN A 393 8.44 19.82 -8.04
N THR A 394 9.02 20.49 -9.01
CA THR A 394 8.49 20.60 -10.38
C THR A 394 9.50 20.12 -11.41
N LEU A 395 9.01 19.62 -12.55
CA LEU A 395 9.86 19.21 -13.70
C LEU A 395 10.33 20.39 -14.55
N SER A 396 9.78 21.57 -14.32
CA SER A 396 10.21 22.79 -14.98
C SER A 396 11.45 23.35 -14.31
N LEU A 397 12.53 23.45 -15.05
CA LEU A 397 13.69 24.28 -14.74
C LEU A 397 13.46 25.69 -15.26
#